data_b0502367b554d1fbdc7764e6c76556d6
#
_entry.id   b0502367b554d1fbdc7764e6c76556d6
#
_cell.length_a   1.000
_cell.length_b   1.000
_cell.length_c   1.000
_cell.angle_alpha   90.00
_cell.angle_beta   90.00
_cell.angle_gamma   90.00
#
_symmetry.space_group_name_H-M   'P 1'
#
loop_
_entity.id
_entity.type
_entity.pdbx_description
1 polymer ?
#
loop_
_entity_poly.entity_id
_entity_poly.type
_entity_poly.pdbx_seq_one_letter_code
_entity_poly.pdbx_strand_id
1 'polypeptide(L)'
;MANKKVRVAIIGVGNCASSLVQGVQFYKNAKNDDVIPGIMHPKLGDYHIKDIEFTLGIDVNVTKVGKDLSEAIFAEPNNTYKFSDVPNLNVPVVRGMTHDGLGKYLGEIITKAPGSTANIAQLLKDTHTDVVVNFLPVGSEMATKWYVEQIIEAGCAFVNGIPVFIASSEYWGKRFADAGLPILGDDIKSQVGATIVHRVLTSLFVDRGVKIDRTYQLNFGGNTDFLNMLERERLESKKISKTNAVTSMIPYEIDPNNVHVGPSDHVPWLTDRKWCYIRMEGTTFGNVPLNLELKLEVWDSPNSAGVIIDAVRCAKIALDRELAGPILGPSSYFFKTPPKQFKDEVAHQKVEDFISGKSDE
;
A
#
# COMPACT_ATOMS: atom_id res chain seq x y z
N MET A 1 9.01 3.56 -31.97
CA MET A 1 9.00 2.89 -30.68
C MET A 1 7.58 3.04 -30.15
N ALA A 2 6.88 1.95 -29.85
CA ALA A 2 5.57 2.04 -29.21
C ALA A 2 5.70 2.87 -27.92
N ASN A 3 4.77 3.81 -27.71
CA ASN A 3 4.78 4.64 -26.50
C ASN A 3 4.42 3.71 -25.32
N LYS A 4 5.45 3.24 -24.60
CA LYS A 4 5.27 2.34 -23.46
C LYS A 4 4.61 3.13 -22.35
N LYS A 5 3.42 2.69 -21.91
CA LYS A 5 2.62 3.33 -20.86
C LYS A 5 2.25 2.31 -19.79
N VAL A 6 2.11 2.79 -18.57
CA VAL A 6 1.53 2.06 -17.44
C VAL A 6 0.20 2.75 -17.12
N ARG A 7 -0.90 2.18 -17.58
CA ARG A 7 -2.24 2.74 -17.39
C ARG A 7 -2.82 2.26 -16.06
N VAL A 8 -3.07 3.23 -15.17
CA VAL A 8 -3.41 2.94 -13.76
C VAL A 8 -4.79 3.47 -13.40
N ALA A 9 -5.65 2.60 -12.90
CA ALA A 9 -6.89 2.99 -12.23
C ALA A 9 -6.70 2.94 -10.70
N ILE A 10 -7.40 3.81 -9.97
CA ILE A 10 -7.29 3.93 -8.52
C ILE A 10 -8.66 3.69 -7.88
N ILE A 11 -8.74 2.74 -6.94
CA ILE A 11 -9.90 2.51 -6.07
C ILE A 11 -9.62 3.17 -4.72
N GLY A 12 -10.45 4.14 -4.33
CA GLY A 12 -10.25 4.97 -3.14
C GLY A 12 -9.37 6.20 -3.42
N VAL A 13 -10.00 7.32 -3.77
CA VAL A 13 -9.32 8.59 -4.09
C VAL A 13 -9.05 9.38 -2.80
N GLY A 14 -8.33 8.75 -1.85
CA GLY A 14 -7.95 9.32 -0.56
C GLY A 14 -6.55 9.97 -0.56
N ASN A 15 -5.97 10.13 0.62
CA ASN A 15 -4.64 10.70 0.82
C ASN A 15 -3.54 9.95 0.06
N CYS A 16 -3.58 8.60 0.06
CA CYS A 16 -2.59 7.79 -0.68
C CYS A 16 -2.69 8.02 -2.19
N ALA A 17 -3.91 8.11 -2.73
CA ALA A 17 -4.12 8.45 -4.14
C ALA A 17 -3.62 9.87 -4.45
N SER A 18 -3.88 10.83 -3.56
CA SER A 18 -3.38 12.20 -3.69
C SER A 18 -1.86 12.23 -3.79
N SER A 19 -1.17 11.56 -2.88
CA SER A 19 0.29 11.51 -2.88
C SER A 19 0.87 10.76 -4.09
N LEU A 20 0.20 9.70 -4.56
CA LEU A 20 0.59 8.96 -5.75
C LEU A 20 0.51 9.84 -7.01
N VAL A 21 -0.62 10.51 -7.22
CA VAL A 21 -0.85 11.35 -8.41
C VAL A 21 0.09 12.56 -8.40
N GLN A 22 0.26 13.21 -7.23
CA GLN A 22 1.24 14.28 -7.06
C GLN A 22 2.66 13.79 -7.33
N GLY A 23 3.05 12.60 -6.85
CA GLY A 23 4.38 12.03 -7.02
C GLY A 23 4.74 11.77 -8.49
N VAL A 24 3.81 11.22 -9.26
CA VAL A 24 4.00 11.02 -10.71
C VAL A 24 4.20 12.36 -11.41
N GLN A 25 3.39 13.37 -11.08
CA GLN A 25 3.51 14.71 -11.67
C GLN A 25 4.83 15.39 -11.27
N PHE A 26 5.23 15.27 -10.01
CA PHE A 26 6.43 15.92 -9.46
C PHE A 26 7.71 15.37 -10.09
N TYR A 27 7.79 14.05 -10.26
CA TYR A 27 8.99 13.37 -10.76
C TYR A 27 8.97 13.02 -12.25
N LYS A 28 7.97 13.47 -13.02
CA LYS A 28 7.85 13.15 -14.47
C LYS A 28 9.05 13.55 -15.32
N ASN A 29 9.81 14.56 -14.89
CA ASN A 29 11.00 15.07 -15.61
C ASN A 29 12.32 14.58 -15.01
N ALA A 30 12.31 13.64 -14.06
CA ALA A 30 13.51 13.07 -13.50
C ALA A 30 14.36 12.40 -14.59
N LYS A 31 15.68 12.45 -14.45
CA LYS A 31 16.61 11.73 -15.33
C LYS A 31 16.75 10.28 -14.86
N ASN A 32 17.14 9.39 -15.76
CA ASN A 32 17.25 7.96 -15.43
C ASN A 32 18.28 7.64 -14.34
N ASP A 33 19.26 8.50 -14.15
CA ASP A 33 20.35 8.39 -13.19
C ASP A 33 20.15 9.27 -11.93
N ASP A 34 19.04 9.99 -11.82
CA ASP A 34 18.72 10.76 -10.62
C ASP A 34 18.45 9.81 -9.43
N VAL A 35 18.93 10.20 -8.26
CA VAL A 35 18.55 9.55 -6.99
C VAL A 35 17.31 10.25 -6.46
N ILE A 36 16.17 9.57 -6.55
CA ILE A 36 14.89 10.10 -6.09
C ILE A 36 14.56 9.53 -4.71
N PRO A 37 14.40 10.37 -3.67
CA PRO A 37 13.97 9.87 -2.38
C PRO A 37 12.64 9.10 -2.53
N GLY A 38 12.63 7.85 -2.10
CA GLY A 38 11.44 7.07 -2.06
C GLY A 38 11.05 6.27 -3.27
N ILE A 39 11.87 6.22 -4.24
CA ILE A 39 11.72 5.46 -5.48
C ILE A 39 12.99 4.67 -5.71
N MET A 40 12.87 3.38 -6.05
CA MET A 40 14.05 2.56 -6.32
C MET A 40 14.82 3.09 -7.52
N HIS A 41 14.13 3.31 -8.64
CA HIS A 41 14.72 3.79 -9.88
C HIS A 41 13.78 4.76 -10.59
N PRO A 42 14.27 5.91 -11.13
CA PRO A 42 13.46 6.77 -12.01
C PRO A 42 12.92 6.01 -13.21
N LYS A 43 13.74 5.15 -13.81
CA LYS A 43 13.36 4.18 -14.82
C LYS A 43 13.54 2.77 -14.28
N LEU A 44 12.44 2.03 -14.11
CA LEU A 44 12.38 0.68 -13.60
C LEU A 44 12.07 -0.26 -14.77
N GLY A 45 13.05 -1.12 -15.13
CA GLY A 45 12.98 -1.88 -16.38
C GLY A 45 12.80 -0.96 -17.58
N ASP A 46 11.72 -1.12 -18.29
CA ASP A 46 11.39 -0.30 -19.47
C ASP A 46 10.56 0.95 -19.14
N TYR A 47 10.08 1.09 -17.89
CA TYR A 47 9.10 2.10 -17.50
C TYR A 47 9.70 3.19 -16.61
N HIS A 48 9.66 4.42 -17.12
CA HIS A 48 9.97 5.62 -16.34
C HIS A 48 8.72 6.07 -15.54
N ILE A 49 8.91 6.88 -14.48
CA ILE A 49 7.80 7.44 -13.69
C ILE A 49 6.80 8.18 -14.58
N LYS A 50 7.28 8.94 -15.57
CA LYS A 50 6.44 9.70 -16.54
C LYS A 50 5.57 8.81 -17.45
N ASP A 51 5.87 7.52 -17.51
CA ASP A 51 5.09 6.58 -18.34
C ASP A 51 3.84 6.09 -17.61
N ILE A 52 3.67 6.43 -16.33
CA ILE A 52 2.44 6.18 -15.58
C ILE A 52 1.38 7.19 -16.02
N GLU A 53 0.26 6.67 -16.52
CA GLU A 53 -0.93 7.42 -16.88
C GLU A 53 -2.12 6.94 -16.05
N PHE A 54 -2.79 7.87 -15.38
CA PHE A 54 -4.04 7.52 -14.70
C PHE A 54 -5.18 7.46 -15.71
N THR A 55 -6.06 6.49 -15.54
CA THR A 55 -7.15 6.21 -16.49
C THR A 55 -8.53 6.34 -15.85
N LEU A 56 -8.63 6.07 -14.55
CA LEU A 56 -9.90 6.08 -13.83
C LEU A 56 -9.67 6.28 -12.33
N GLY A 57 -10.44 7.15 -11.71
CA GLY A 57 -10.63 7.21 -10.27
C GLY A 57 -11.96 6.57 -9.89
N ILE A 58 -11.98 5.80 -8.81
CA ILE A 58 -13.18 5.16 -8.28
C ILE A 58 -13.33 5.55 -6.81
N ASP A 59 -14.41 6.21 -6.46
CA ASP A 59 -14.71 6.65 -5.09
C ASP A 59 -16.22 6.60 -4.83
N VAL A 60 -16.63 6.80 -3.59
CA VAL A 60 -18.05 6.85 -3.20
C VAL A 60 -18.45 8.23 -2.66
N ASN A 61 -17.49 9.11 -2.38
CA ASN A 61 -17.71 10.41 -1.77
C ASN A 61 -18.28 11.41 -2.78
N VAL A 62 -19.39 12.09 -2.39
CA VAL A 62 -20.04 13.12 -3.19
C VAL A 62 -19.11 14.30 -3.54
N THR A 63 -18.12 14.59 -2.71
CA THR A 63 -17.15 15.67 -2.97
C THR A 63 -16.15 15.33 -4.07
N LYS A 64 -16.06 14.08 -4.50
CA LYS A 64 -15.07 13.55 -5.45
C LYS A 64 -15.69 12.99 -6.73
N VAL A 65 -16.77 12.22 -6.60
CA VAL A 65 -17.44 11.61 -7.76
C VAL A 65 -17.95 12.69 -8.72
N GLY A 66 -17.67 12.50 -10.00
CA GLY A 66 -18.00 13.45 -11.08
C GLY A 66 -16.95 14.53 -11.32
N LYS A 67 -15.89 14.59 -10.50
CA LYS A 67 -14.75 15.50 -10.73
C LYS A 67 -13.65 14.83 -11.54
N ASP A 68 -12.75 15.66 -12.07
CA ASP A 68 -11.46 15.18 -12.57
C ASP A 68 -10.60 14.68 -11.39
N LEU A 69 -9.79 13.66 -11.66
CA LEU A 69 -8.92 13.07 -10.65
C LEU A 69 -7.97 14.13 -10.04
N SER A 70 -7.48 15.09 -10.85
CA SER A 70 -6.61 16.17 -10.39
C SER A 70 -7.26 17.10 -9.36
N GLU A 71 -8.59 17.21 -9.37
CA GLU A 71 -9.35 17.98 -8.37
C GLU A 71 -9.75 17.10 -7.19
N ALA A 72 -10.21 15.88 -7.47
CA ALA A 72 -10.72 14.95 -6.46
C ALA A 72 -9.64 14.57 -5.43
N ILE A 73 -8.38 14.48 -5.81
CA ILE A 73 -7.27 14.17 -4.90
C ILE A 73 -7.03 15.24 -3.83
N PHE A 74 -7.54 16.46 -4.02
CA PHE A 74 -7.47 17.57 -3.06
C PHE A 74 -8.80 17.86 -2.37
N ALA A 75 -9.87 17.14 -2.74
CA ALA A 75 -11.18 17.31 -2.12
C ALA A 75 -11.21 16.70 -0.71
N GLU A 76 -11.97 17.34 0.21
CA GLU A 76 -12.19 16.82 1.55
C GLU A 76 -12.80 15.40 1.53
N PRO A 77 -12.41 14.56 2.50
CA PRO A 77 -11.61 14.83 3.71
C PRO A 77 -10.10 14.62 3.52
N ASN A 78 -9.56 14.65 2.30
CA ASN A 78 -8.12 14.51 2.06
C ASN A 78 -7.37 15.67 2.73
N ASN A 79 -6.32 15.33 3.47
CA ASN A 79 -5.54 16.27 4.27
C ASN A 79 -4.02 16.00 4.22
N THR A 80 -3.57 15.25 3.20
CA THR A 80 -2.15 14.97 3.00
C THR A 80 -1.37 16.22 2.54
N TYR A 81 -0.07 16.15 2.65
CA TYR A 81 0.83 17.24 2.24
C TYR A 81 0.70 17.50 0.73
N LYS A 82 0.44 18.76 0.37
CA LYS A 82 0.46 19.18 -1.02
C LYS A 82 1.88 19.60 -1.41
N PHE A 83 2.55 18.80 -2.22
CA PHE A 83 3.92 19.03 -2.70
C PHE A 83 4.01 19.25 -4.23
N SER A 84 2.90 19.06 -4.95
CA SER A 84 2.83 19.34 -6.38
C SER A 84 1.45 19.83 -6.78
N ASP A 85 1.40 20.79 -7.69
CA ASP A 85 0.19 21.07 -8.44
C ASP A 85 0.02 20.02 -9.54
N VAL A 86 -1.21 19.58 -9.74
CA VAL A 86 -1.56 18.59 -10.76
C VAL A 86 -2.48 19.27 -11.79
N PRO A 87 -2.07 19.37 -13.06
CA PRO A 87 -2.93 19.90 -14.10
C PRO A 87 -4.14 18.99 -14.32
N ASN A 88 -5.17 19.51 -14.99
CA ASN A 88 -6.32 18.68 -15.38
C ASN A 88 -5.83 17.44 -16.16
N LEU A 89 -6.23 16.25 -15.70
CA LEU A 89 -5.81 14.97 -16.27
C LEU A 89 -6.79 14.43 -17.31
N ASN A 90 -8.02 14.97 -17.37
CA ASN A 90 -9.15 14.42 -18.12
C ASN A 90 -9.48 12.97 -17.69
N VAL A 91 -9.31 12.67 -16.40
CA VAL A 91 -9.54 11.37 -15.78
C VAL A 91 -10.74 11.47 -14.84
N PRO A 92 -11.87 10.84 -15.16
CA PRO A 92 -13.07 10.95 -14.34
C PRO A 92 -12.94 10.17 -13.04
N VAL A 93 -13.54 10.67 -11.97
CA VAL A 93 -13.82 9.90 -10.76
C VAL A 93 -15.26 9.41 -10.80
N VAL A 94 -15.43 8.10 -10.88
CA VAL A 94 -16.74 7.46 -10.97
C VAL A 94 -17.21 6.91 -9.63
N ARG A 95 -18.54 6.74 -9.50
CA ARG A 95 -19.13 6.15 -8.29
C ARG A 95 -18.90 4.64 -8.26
N GLY A 96 -18.16 4.21 -7.23
CA GLY A 96 -17.87 2.80 -6.97
C GLY A 96 -18.89 2.11 -6.08
N MET A 97 -18.64 0.82 -5.81
CA MET A 97 -19.35 0.00 -4.84
C MET A 97 -18.89 0.35 -3.42
N THR A 98 -19.83 0.45 -2.50
CA THR A 98 -19.52 0.79 -1.09
C THR A 98 -19.35 -0.47 -0.23
N HIS A 99 -20.32 -1.39 -0.23
CA HIS A 99 -20.39 -2.52 0.71
C HIS A 99 -19.98 -2.09 2.14
N ASP A 100 -18.95 -2.70 2.71
CA ASP A 100 -18.35 -2.43 4.01
C ASP A 100 -17.24 -1.35 3.98
N GLY A 101 -17.09 -0.63 2.86
CA GLY A 101 -15.97 0.29 2.62
C GLY A 101 -15.91 1.53 3.53
N LEU A 102 -17.00 1.94 4.16
CA LEU A 102 -16.99 3.14 5.01
C LEU A 102 -16.91 2.85 6.51
N GLY A 103 -17.59 1.81 7.02
CA GLY A 103 -17.70 1.58 8.45
C GLY A 103 -18.42 2.73 9.18
N LYS A 104 -18.38 2.70 10.50
CA LYS A 104 -19.13 3.63 11.38
C LYS A 104 -18.61 5.07 11.26
N TYR A 105 -17.35 5.28 11.59
CA TYR A 105 -16.80 6.64 11.73
C TYR A 105 -16.63 7.36 10.39
N LEU A 106 -16.22 6.66 9.33
CA LEU A 106 -16.15 7.27 8.00
C LEU A 106 -17.54 7.56 7.44
N GLY A 107 -18.55 6.74 7.79
CA GLY A 107 -19.95 6.99 7.41
C GLY A 107 -20.55 8.27 8.02
N GLU A 108 -19.97 8.79 9.10
CA GLU A 108 -20.38 10.06 9.72
C GLU A 108 -19.86 11.29 8.97
N ILE A 109 -18.73 11.19 8.29
CA ILE A 109 -18.05 12.32 7.61
C ILE A 109 -18.09 12.23 6.08
N ILE A 110 -18.36 11.06 5.51
CA ILE A 110 -18.40 10.85 4.06
C ILE A 110 -19.84 10.67 3.60
N THR A 111 -20.36 11.65 2.88
CA THR A 111 -21.65 11.52 2.20
C THR A 111 -21.47 10.79 0.88
N LYS A 112 -22.20 9.69 0.70
CA LYS A 112 -22.14 8.92 -0.55
C LYS A 112 -22.75 9.70 -1.72
N ALA A 113 -22.09 9.72 -2.85
CA ALA A 113 -22.62 10.27 -4.09
C ALA A 113 -23.91 9.56 -4.50
N PRO A 114 -24.92 10.28 -5.01
CA PRO A 114 -26.16 9.68 -5.51
C PRO A 114 -25.92 8.81 -6.76
N GLY A 115 -26.91 8.01 -7.12
CA GLY A 115 -26.87 7.17 -8.32
C GLY A 115 -26.41 5.74 -8.07
N SER A 116 -26.34 4.95 -9.13
CA SER A 116 -25.90 3.56 -9.11
C SER A 116 -24.38 3.43 -9.18
N THR A 117 -23.86 2.30 -8.74
CA THR A 117 -22.47 1.92 -9.00
C THR A 117 -22.20 1.84 -10.50
N ALA A 118 -21.11 2.43 -10.95
CA ALA A 118 -20.66 2.35 -12.32
C ALA A 118 -20.30 0.91 -12.74
N ASN A 119 -20.36 0.60 -14.00
CA ASN A 119 -19.89 -0.69 -14.51
C ASN A 119 -18.36 -0.68 -14.57
N ILE A 120 -17.72 -1.08 -13.47
CA ILE A 120 -16.28 -0.95 -13.27
C ILE A 120 -15.51 -1.81 -14.27
N ALA A 121 -15.91 -3.06 -14.48
CA ALA A 121 -15.23 -3.95 -15.43
C ALA A 121 -15.24 -3.37 -16.85
N GLN A 122 -16.38 -2.83 -17.29
CA GLN A 122 -16.46 -2.21 -18.61
C GLN A 122 -15.61 -0.95 -18.72
N LEU A 123 -15.64 -0.08 -17.71
CA LEU A 123 -14.83 1.15 -17.71
C LEU A 123 -13.32 0.84 -17.73
N LEU A 124 -12.85 -0.16 -16.99
CA LEU A 124 -11.46 -0.59 -17.02
C LEU A 124 -11.04 -1.09 -18.41
N LYS A 125 -11.93 -1.84 -19.10
CA LYS A 125 -11.71 -2.27 -20.50
C LYS A 125 -11.66 -1.07 -21.47
N ASP A 126 -12.64 -0.17 -21.38
CA ASP A 126 -12.78 1.00 -22.28
C ASP A 126 -11.59 1.96 -22.14
N THR A 127 -11.06 2.10 -20.94
CA THR A 127 -9.88 2.95 -20.65
C THR A 127 -8.55 2.22 -20.87
N HIS A 128 -8.59 0.96 -21.31
CA HIS A 128 -7.42 0.11 -21.51
C HIS A 128 -6.48 0.09 -20.29
N THR A 129 -7.05 0.03 -19.08
CA THR A 129 -6.30 0.00 -17.82
C THR A 129 -5.43 -1.24 -17.75
N ASP A 130 -4.14 -1.07 -17.43
CA ASP A 130 -3.20 -2.16 -17.24
C ASP A 130 -3.22 -2.66 -15.77
N VAL A 131 -3.20 -1.71 -14.82
CA VAL A 131 -3.03 -1.99 -13.39
C VAL A 131 -4.08 -1.26 -12.57
N VAL A 132 -4.70 -1.94 -11.63
CA VAL A 132 -5.62 -1.31 -10.66
C VAL A 132 -4.97 -1.30 -9.29
N VAL A 133 -4.95 -0.12 -8.64
CA VAL A 133 -4.44 0.06 -7.27
C VAL A 133 -5.60 0.19 -6.29
N ASN A 134 -5.54 -0.55 -5.18
CA ASN A 134 -6.54 -0.50 -4.12
C ASN A 134 -6.05 0.29 -2.91
N PHE A 135 -6.76 1.38 -2.58
CA PHE A 135 -6.59 2.22 -1.42
C PHE A 135 -7.89 2.38 -0.61
N LEU A 136 -8.75 1.38 -0.62
CA LEU A 136 -9.95 1.38 0.22
C LEU A 136 -9.59 1.46 1.71
N PRO A 137 -10.50 1.95 2.56
CA PRO A 137 -10.29 1.95 4.00
C PRO A 137 -10.10 0.53 4.56
N VAL A 138 -9.31 0.43 5.62
CA VAL A 138 -9.10 -0.84 6.36
C VAL A 138 -10.43 -1.46 6.75
N GLY A 139 -10.55 -2.78 6.64
CA GLY A 139 -11.78 -3.54 6.93
C GLY A 139 -12.78 -3.57 5.76
N SER A 140 -12.41 -3.10 4.58
CA SER A 140 -13.22 -3.17 3.36
C SER A 140 -13.12 -4.54 2.67
N GLU A 141 -13.44 -5.60 3.41
CA GLU A 141 -13.29 -6.99 2.95
C GLU A 141 -14.22 -7.33 1.77
N MET A 142 -15.52 -7.02 1.93
CA MET A 142 -16.51 -7.33 0.90
C MET A 142 -16.34 -6.43 -0.32
N ALA A 143 -16.06 -5.15 -0.10
CA ALA A 143 -15.82 -4.20 -1.18
C ALA A 143 -14.60 -4.61 -2.00
N THR A 144 -13.49 -4.95 -1.36
CA THR A 144 -12.27 -5.39 -2.05
C THR A 144 -12.51 -6.64 -2.88
N LYS A 145 -13.15 -7.66 -2.32
CA LYS A 145 -13.46 -8.91 -3.04
C LYS A 145 -14.38 -8.66 -4.24
N TRP A 146 -15.35 -7.76 -4.10
CA TRP A 146 -16.21 -7.36 -5.21
C TRP A 146 -15.39 -6.68 -6.34
N TYR A 147 -14.48 -5.74 -5.98
CA TYR A 147 -13.62 -5.10 -6.99
C TYR A 147 -12.65 -6.09 -7.64
N VAL A 148 -12.12 -7.05 -6.90
CA VAL A 148 -11.26 -8.11 -7.46
C VAL A 148 -11.95 -8.88 -8.58
N GLU A 149 -13.25 -9.20 -8.44
CA GLU A 149 -14.02 -9.83 -9.51
C GLU A 149 -14.10 -8.93 -10.76
N GLN A 150 -14.31 -7.63 -10.58
CA GLN A 150 -14.36 -6.68 -11.70
C GLN A 150 -12.99 -6.53 -12.40
N ILE A 151 -11.90 -6.58 -11.61
CA ILE A 151 -10.53 -6.47 -12.11
C ILE A 151 -10.15 -7.70 -12.93
N ILE A 152 -10.46 -8.89 -12.44
CA ILE A 152 -10.23 -10.14 -13.15
C ILE A 152 -11.05 -10.17 -14.45
N GLU A 153 -12.33 -9.78 -14.41
CA GLU A 153 -13.20 -9.68 -15.59
C GLU A 153 -12.66 -8.68 -16.63
N ALA A 154 -12.05 -7.60 -16.15
CA ALA A 154 -11.47 -6.57 -17.03
C ALA A 154 -10.13 -7.00 -17.64
N GLY A 155 -9.44 -7.99 -17.08
CA GLY A 155 -8.11 -8.42 -17.53
C GLY A 155 -6.98 -7.51 -17.06
N CYS A 156 -7.10 -6.91 -15.87
CA CYS A 156 -6.09 -6.00 -15.31
C CYS A 156 -5.23 -6.70 -14.24
N ALA A 157 -3.99 -6.26 -14.12
CA ALA A 157 -3.16 -6.56 -12.95
C ALA A 157 -3.69 -5.84 -11.70
N PHE A 158 -3.39 -6.38 -10.52
CA PHE A 158 -3.87 -5.82 -9.26
C PHE A 158 -2.73 -5.52 -8.29
N VAL A 159 -2.74 -4.33 -7.70
CA VAL A 159 -1.84 -3.91 -6.62
C VAL A 159 -2.68 -3.59 -5.39
N ASN A 160 -2.61 -4.47 -4.38
CA ASN A 160 -3.43 -4.36 -3.19
C ASN A 160 -2.69 -3.66 -2.04
N GLY A 161 -2.95 -2.36 -1.88
CA GLY A 161 -2.29 -1.52 -0.86
C GLY A 161 -2.84 -1.69 0.56
N ILE A 162 -3.95 -2.41 0.76
CA ILE A 162 -4.64 -2.51 2.06
C ILE A 162 -4.54 -3.92 2.66
N PRO A 163 -4.74 -4.08 3.98
CA PRO A 163 -4.64 -5.37 4.68
C PRO A 163 -5.90 -6.24 4.53
N VAL A 164 -6.39 -6.40 3.31
CA VAL A 164 -7.35 -7.44 2.92
C VAL A 164 -6.57 -8.48 2.14
N PHE A 165 -6.59 -9.73 2.60
CA PHE A 165 -5.72 -10.77 2.07
C PHE A 165 -6.21 -11.31 0.72
N ILE A 166 -5.63 -10.80 -0.35
CA ILE A 166 -5.91 -11.22 -1.73
C ILE A 166 -4.66 -11.88 -2.34
N ALA A 167 -3.52 -11.17 -2.42
CA ALA A 167 -2.29 -11.73 -2.98
C ALA A 167 -1.75 -12.89 -2.13
N SER A 168 -1.88 -12.79 -0.80
CA SER A 168 -1.46 -13.81 0.16
C SER A 168 -2.50 -14.94 0.35
N SER A 169 -3.68 -14.84 -0.26
CA SER A 169 -4.70 -15.89 -0.24
C SER A 169 -4.49 -16.90 -1.36
N GLU A 170 -4.38 -18.17 -1.03
CA GLU A 170 -4.26 -19.24 -2.02
C GLU A 170 -5.44 -19.25 -3.03
N TYR A 171 -6.65 -19.03 -2.53
CA TYR A 171 -7.86 -18.96 -3.37
C TYR A 171 -7.77 -17.84 -4.42
N TRP A 172 -7.49 -16.61 -3.98
CA TRP A 172 -7.43 -15.47 -4.88
C TRP A 172 -6.19 -15.50 -5.77
N GLY A 173 -5.03 -15.88 -5.20
CA GLY A 173 -3.80 -16.06 -5.97
C GLY A 173 -3.98 -17.05 -7.13
N LYS A 174 -4.67 -18.19 -6.88
CA LYS A 174 -5.03 -19.13 -7.94
C LYS A 174 -5.95 -18.51 -8.98
N ARG A 175 -6.95 -17.73 -8.59
CA ARG A 175 -7.87 -17.08 -9.54
C ARG A 175 -7.16 -16.09 -10.47
N PHE A 176 -6.21 -15.32 -9.95
CA PHE A 176 -5.36 -14.47 -10.78
C PHE A 176 -4.48 -15.31 -11.72
N ALA A 177 -3.89 -16.39 -11.23
CA ALA A 177 -3.08 -17.28 -12.05
C ALA A 177 -3.91 -17.94 -13.16
N ASP A 178 -5.10 -18.44 -12.86
CA ASP A 178 -6.01 -19.06 -13.84
C ASP A 178 -6.50 -18.03 -14.89
N ALA A 179 -6.57 -16.75 -14.53
CA ALA A 179 -6.91 -15.64 -15.44
C ALA A 179 -5.73 -15.12 -16.28
N GLY A 180 -4.50 -15.58 -16.02
CA GLY A 180 -3.31 -15.08 -16.69
C GLY A 180 -2.88 -13.66 -16.22
N LEU A 181 -3.23 -13.26 -15.00
CA LEU A 181 -3.03 -11.91 -14.49
C LEU A 181 -2.10 -11.88 -13.28
N PRO A 182 -1.17 -10.91 -13.18
CA PRO A 182 -0.34 -10.75 -12.00
C PRO A 182 -1.06 -9.99 -10.88
N ILE A 183 -0.70 -10.33 -9.64
CA ILE A 183 -1.11 -9.63 -8.43
C ILE A 183 0.07 -9.37 -7.50
N LEU A 184 0.11 -8.15 -6.92
CA LEU A 184 1.04 -7.75 -5.87
C LEU A 184 0.25 -7.30 -4.63
N GLY A 185 0.68 -7.69 -3.45
CA GLY A 185 0.01 -7.38 -2.18
C GLY A 185 0.58 -8.19 -1.02
N ASP A 186 0.05 -8.08 0.14
CA ASP A 186 -1.03 -7.20 0.64
C ASP A 186 -0.48 -6.26 1.73
N ASP A 187 -1.17 -5.13 1.96
CA ASP A 187 -0.81 -4.11 2.96
C ASP A 187 0.54 -3.44 2.69
N ILE A 188 0.52 -2.27 2.04
CA ILE A 188 1.72 -1.53 1.61
C ILE A 188 2.69 -1.24 2.76
N LYS A 189 3.98 -1.45 2.56
CA LYS A 189 5.06 -0.93 3.41
C LYS A 189 5.36 0.51 2.99
N SER A 190 5.48 1.40 3.98
CA SER A 190 6.05 2.73 3.74
C SER A 190 7.58 2.62 3.58
N GLN A 191 8.23 3.64 3.03
CA GLN A 191 9.69 3.68 2.88
C GLN A 191 10.43 3.55 4.22
N VAL A 192 10.29 4.58 5.08
CA VAL A 192 10.74 4.54 6.47
C VAL A 192 9.51 4.74 7.34
N GLY A 193 8.81 3.66 7.63
CA GLY A 193 7.63 3.65 8.48
C GLY A 193 7.85 2.79 9.72
N ALA A 194 6.87 2.84 10.63
CA ALA A 194 6.92 2.14 11.91
C ALA A 194 7.24 0.64 11.75
N THR A 195 6.66 -0.04 10.76
CA THR A 195 6.90 -1.46 10.52
C THR A 195 8.34 -1.73 10.12
N ILE A 196 8.89 -0.97 9.16
CA ILE A 196 10.27 -1.17 8.69
C ILE A 196 11.27 -0.89 9.82
N VAL A 197 11.09 0.23 10.53
CA VAL A 197 11.98 0.57 11.67
C VAL A 197 11.94 -0.51 12.73
N HIS A 198 10.75 -0.99 13.11
CA HIS A 198 10.61 -2.05 14.11
C HIS A 198 11.26 -3.36 13.64
N ARG A 199 11.09 -3.75 12.37
CA ARG A 199 11.75 -4.93 11.78
C ARG A 199 13.28 -4.84 11.84
N VAL A 200 13.82 -3.69 11.41
CA VAL A 200 15.29 -3.45 11.43
C VAL A 200 15.83 -3.52 12.84
N LEU A 201 15.16 -2.90 13.81
CA LEU A 201 15.55 -2.97 15.22
C LEU A 201 15.45 -4.39 15.79
N THR A 202 14.40 -5.13 15.41
CA THR A 202 14.24 -6.54 15.78
C THR A 202 15.39 -7.39 15.22
N SER A 203 15.73 -7.22 13.94
CA SER A 203 16.88 -7.89 13.34
C SER A 203 18.18 -7.52 14.02
N LEU A 204 18.40 -6.23 14.33
CA LEU A 204 19.59 -5.77 15.03
C LEU A 204 19.77 -6.49 16.39
N PHE A 205 18.70 -6.61 17.17
CA PHE A 205 18.76 -7.33 18.45
C PHE A 205 19.13 -8.79 18.24
N VAL A 206 18.45 -9.49 17.33
CA VAL A 206 18.70 -10.89 16.99
C VAL A 206 20.14 -11.10 16.50
N ASP A 207 20.57 -10.29 15.51
CA ASP A 207 21.89 -10.42 14.89
C ASP A 207 23.05 -10.10 15.85
N ARG A 208 22.76 -9.31 16.90
CA ARG A 208 23.72 -9.00 17.97
C ARG A 208 23.60 -9.92 19.20
N GLY A 209 22.76 -10.96 19.12
CA GLY A 209 22.60 -11.94 20.20
C GLY A 209 21.83 -11.40 21.42
N VAL A 210 21.07 -10.35 21.26
CA VAL A 210 20.15 -9.83 22.30
C VAL A 210 18.83 -10.56 22.17
N LYS A 211 18.40 -11.25 23.24
CA LYS A 211 17.09 -11.88 23.30
C LYS A 211 16.03 -10.81 23.52
N ILE A 212 15.04 -10.72 22.62
CA ILE A 212 13.89 -9.85 22.81
C ILE A 212 12.92 -10.53 23.76
N ASP A 213 12.63 -9.89 24.88
CA ASP A 213 11.70 -10.40 25.90
C ASP A 213 10.29 -9.85 25.66
N ARG A 214 10.17 -8.57 25.31
CA ARG A 214 8.90 -7.93 24.97
C ARG A 214 9.09 -6.68 24.11
N THR A 215 8.06 -6.35 23.36
CA THR A 215 8.07 -5.15 22.50
C THR A 215 6.65 -4.62 22.27
N TYR A 216 6.55 -3.30 22.14
CA TYR A 216 5.33 -2.69 21.63
C TYR A 216 5.62 -1.64 20.56
N GLN A 217 4.62 -1.43 19.69
CA GLN A 217 4.55 -0.34 18.75
C GLN A 217 3.17 0.32 18.86
N LEU A 218 3.14 1.56 19.29
CA LEU A 218 1.93 2.38 19.38
C LEU A 218 1.94 3.38 18.24
N ASN A 219 0.82 3.50 17.52
CA ASN A 219 0.70 4.41 16.40
C ASN A 219 -0.52 5.30 16.55
N PHE A 220 -0.41 6.58 16.27
CA PHE A 220 -1.53 7.49 16.15
C PHE A 220 -1.28 8.50 15.03
N GLY A 221 -2.35 9.04 14.47
CA GLY A 221 -2.31 9.98 13.35
C GLY A 221 -3.61 10.74 13.21
N GLY A 222 -3.69 11.61 12.22
CA GLY A 222 -4.84 12.49 12.07
C GLY A 222 -5.61 12.31 10.75
N ASN A 223 -5.26 11.33 9.94
CA ASN A 223 -5.96 11.08 8.68
C ASN A 223 -7.18 10.15 8.85
N THR A 224 -7.93 9.97 7.79
CA THR A 224 -9.15 9.15 7.79
C THR A 224 -8.89 7.67 8.03
N ASP A 225 -7.69 7.13 7.77
CA ASP A 225 -7.34 5.75 8.12
C ASP A 225 -7.29 5.58 9.65
N PHE A 226 -6.69 6.53 10.37
CA PHE A 226 -6.69 6.50 11.84
C PHE A 226 -8.08 6.70 12.44
N LEU A 227 -8.93 7.55 11.86
CA LEU A 227 -10.32 7.68 12.26
C LEU A 227 -11.07 6.35 12.06
N ASN A 228 -10.94 5.73 10.90
CA ASN A 228 -11.55 4.43 10.60
C ASN A 228 -11.08 3.33 11.57
N MET A 229 -9.82 3.39 12.00
CA MET A 229 -9.26 2.40 12.94
C MET A 229 -9.76 2.51 14.39
N LEU A 230 -10.53 3.54 14.73
CA LEU A 230 -11.26 3.57 16.01
C LEU A 230 -12.35 2.49 16.08
N GLU A 231 -12.84 2.03 14.93
CA GLU A 231 -13.72 0.86 14.81
C GLU A 231 -12.88 -0.42 14.90
N ARG A 232 -12.68 -0.92 16.13
CA ARG A 232 -11.74 -2.00 16.42
C ARG A 232 -12.06 -3.32 15.73
N GLU A 233 -13.33 -3.58 15.46
CA GLU A 233 -13.79 -4.79 14.76
C GLU A 233 -13.24 -4.88 13.32
N ARG A 234 -12.93 -3.75 12.70
CA ARG A 234 -12.36 -3.66 11.35
C ARG A 234 -10.86 -3.91 11.28
N LEU A 235 -10.20 -4.13 12.42
CA LEU A 235 -8.73 -4.15 12.52
C LEU A 235 -8.10 -5.53 12.55
N GLU A 236 -8.84 -6.61 12.53
CA GLU A 236 -8.30 -7.96 12.69
C GLU A 236 -7.20 -8.25 11.67
N SER A 237 -7.48 -8.08 10.37
CA SER A 237 -6.49 -8.28 9.30
C SER A 237 -5.27 -7.36 9.46
N LYS A 238 -5.48 -6.09 9.79
CA LYS A 238 -4.39 -5.11 9.98
C LYS A 238 -3.51 -5.45 11.18
N LYS A 239 -4.10 -5.92 12.28
CA LYS A 239 -3.35 -6.36 13.47
C LYS A 239 -2.48 -7.57 13.16
N ILE A 240 -3.05 -8.58 12.49
CA ILE A 240 -2.33 -9.77 12.04
C ILE A 240 -1.17 -9.37 11.12
N SER A 241 -1.43 -8.56 10.09
CA SER A 241 -0.43 -8.10 9.13
C SER A 241 0.77 -7.43 9.81
N LYS A 242 0.52 -6.45 10.68
CA LYS A 242 1.59 -5.72 11.38
C LYS A 242 2.36 -6.57 12.37
N THR A 243 1.68 -7.39 13.16
CA THR A 243 2.31 -8.27 14.16
C THR A 243 3.22 -9.28 13.45
N ASN A 244 2.71 -9.96 12.43
CA ASN A 244 3.48 -10.95 11.65
C ASN A 244 4.69 -10.32 10.98
N ALA A 245 4.58 -9.10 10.46
CA ALA A 245 5.70 -8.40 9.85
C ALA A 245 6.88 -8.21 10.81
N VAL A 246 6.63 -7.98 12.10
CA VAL A 246 7.67 -7.82 13.13
C VAL A 246 8.14 -9.18 13.67
N THR A 247 7.20 -10.05 14.07
CA THR A 247 7.54 -11.35 14.72
C THR A 247 8.23 -12.31 13.76
N SER A 248 8.03 -12.20 12.46
CA SER A 248 8.75 -12.98 11.44
C SER A 248 10.27 -12.80 11.46
N MET A 249 10.77 -11.74 12.12
CA MET A 249 12.21 -11.50 12.30
C MET A 249 12.78 -12.18 13.55
N ILE A 250 11.94 -12.73 14.42
CA ILE A 250 12.35 -13.38 15.68
C ILE A 250 12.46 -14.89 15.45
N PRO A 251 13.64 -15.52 15.61
CA PRO A 251 13.85 -16.94 15.30
C PRO A 251 13.42 -17.90 16.43
N TYR A 252 12.75 -17.40 17.47
CA TYR A 252 12.26 -18.16 18.63
C TYR A 252 10.82 -17.75 18.98
N GLU A 253 10.15 -18.58 19.74
CA GLU A 253 8.80 -18.26 20.22
C GLU A 253 8.84 -17.13 21.26
N ILE A 254 7.97 -16.14 21.08
CA ILE A 254 7.71 -15.05 22.02
C ILE A 254 6.24 -15.11 22.44
N ASP A 255 5.98 -14.96 23.74
CA ASP A 255 4.61 -14.94 24.26
C ASP A 255 3.81 -13.82 23.56
N PRO A 256 2.65 -14.11 22.96
CA PRO A 256 1.81 -13.11 22.32
C PRO A 256 1.44 -11.90 23.20
N ASN A 257 1.39 -12.10 24.53
CA ASN A 257 1.15 -11.01 25.49
C ASN A 257 2.35 -10.06 25.62
N ASN A 258 3.52 -10.47 25.18
CA ASN A 258 4.74 -9.67 25.18
C ASN A 258 4.95 -8.91 23.87
N VAL A 259 4.04 -9.03 22.92
CA VAL A 259 4.09 -8.31 21.62
C VAL A 259 2.82 -7.53 21.41
N HIS A 260 2.94 -6.21 21.32
CA HIS A 260 1.80 -5.36 20.99
C HIS A 260 2.14 -4.46 19.80
N VAL A 261 1.50 -4.68 18.65
CA VAL A 261 1.65 -3.85 17.46
C VAL A 261 0.26 -3.41 16.99
N GLY A 262 -0.03 -2.14 17.06
CA GLY A 262 -1.36 -1.70 16.65
C GLY A 262 -1.51 -0.20 16.47
N PRO A 263 -2.63 0.20 15.84
CA PRO A 263 -3.11 1.57 15.92
C PRO A 263 -3.51 1.85 17.36
N SER A 264 -3.28 3.06 17.82
CA SER A 264 -3.61 3.48 19.17
C SER A 264 -4.76 4.47 19.21
N ASP A 265 -4.67 5.59 18.42
CA ASP A 265 -5.66 6.66 18.51
C ASP A 265 -5.68 7.55 17.26
N HIS A 266 -6.73 8.41 17.19
CA HIS A 266 -6.90 9.43 16.16
C HIS A 266 -6.80 10.82 16.78
N VAL A 267 -5.92 11.65 16.23
CA VAL A 267 -5.68 13.05 16.64
C VAL A 267 -5.86 13.95 15.43
N PRO A 268 -7.04 14.56 15.21
CA PRO A 268 -7.42 15.24 13.96
C PRO A 268 -6.44 16.32 13.49
N TRP A 269 -5.88 17.13 14.40
CA TRP A 269 -4.96 18.21 14.06
C TRP A 269 -3.59 17.75 13.54
N LEU A 270 -3.27 16.47 13.66
CA LEU A 270 -2.08 15.90 13.02
C LEU A 270 -2.20 15.82 11.50
N THR A 271 -3.43 15.93 10.96
CA THR A 271 -3.69 15.77 9.53
C THR A 271 -3.16 14.40 9.02
N ASP A 272 -2.38 14.34 7.95
CA ASP A 272 -1.79 13.09 7.44
C ASP A 272 -0.46 12.71 8.12
N ARG A 273 -0.09 13.36 9.22
CA ARG A 273 1.07 12.97 10.02
C ARG A 273 0.73 11.77 10.89
N LYS A 274 1.70 10.90 11.01
CA LYS A 274 1.65 9.70 11.83
C LYS A 274 2.84 9.67 12.76
N TRP A 275 2.55 9.40 14.01
CA TRP A 275 3.53 9.19 15.05
C TRP A 275 3.56 7.74 15.47
N CYS A 276 4.76 7.24 15.75
CA CYS A 276 4.99 5.89 16.22
C CYS A 276 5.92 5.92 17.42
N TYR A 277 5.55 5.20 18.48
CA TYR A 277 6.43 4.89 19.62
C TYR A 277 6.73 3.40 19.59
N ILE A 278 8.02 3.06 19.57
CA ILE A 278 8.51 1.68 19.69
C ILE A 278 9.28 1.57 20.98
N ARG A 279 8.97 0.55 21.77
CA ARG A 279 9.79 0.10 22.89
C ARG A 279 10.15 -1.35 22.69
N MET A 280 11.41 -1.68 22.93
CA MET A 280 11.94 -3.04 22.93
C MET A 280 12.67 -3.28 24.23
N GLU A 281 12.34 -4.35 24.92
CA GLU A 281 13.01 -4.83 26.13
C GLU A 281 13.65 -6.16 25.82
N GLY A 282 14.91 -6.29 26.17
CA GLY A 282 15.68 -7.50 25.87
C GLY A 282 16.71 -7.81 26.94
N THR A 283 17.27 -9.00 26.82
CA THR A 283 18.29 -9.55 27.70
C THR A 283 19.59 -9.74 26.97
N THR A 284 20.68 -9.22 27.55
CA THR A 284 22.05 -9.30 27.03
C THR A 284 22.86 -10.32 27.84
N PHE A 285 24.19 -10.36 27.61
CA PHE A 285 25.13 -11.19 28.33
C PHE A 285 25.00 -11.01 29.85
N GLY A 286 25.01 -12.13 30.61
CA GLY A 286 24.89 -12.11 32.06
C GLY A 286 23.45 -11.83 32.54
N ASN A 287 22.44 -11.97 31.70
CA ASN A 287 21.04 -11.62 31.96
C ASN A 287 20.81 -10.14 32.30
N VAL A 288 21.69 -9.27 31.81
CA VAL A 288 21.54 -7.84 32.04
C VAL A 288 20.48 -7.27 31.08
N PRO A 289 19.50 -6.47 31.57
CA PRO A 289 18.46 -5.91 30.76
C PRO A 289 19.01 -4.83 29.81
N LEU A 290 18.43 -4.77 28.60
CA LEU A 290 18.65 -3.72 27.61
C LEU A 290 17.30 -3.21 27.15
N ASN A 291 17.11 -1.90 27.19
CA ASN A 291 15.87 -1.26 26.75
C ASN A 291 16.19 -0.24 25.65
N LEU A 292 15.33 -0.21 24.63
CA LEU A 292 15.38 0.76 23.55
C LEU A 292 14.02 1.43 23.41
N GLU A 293 14.02 2.74 23.28
CA GLU A 293 12.85 3.53 22.93
C GLU A 293 13.14 4.36 21.69
N LEU A 294 12.15 4.42 20.80
CA LEU A 294 12.22 5.21 19.57
C LEU A 294 10.89 5.91 19.33
N LYS A 295 10.96 7.17 18.94
CA LYS A 295 9.85 7.97 18.43
C LYS A 295 10.11 8.31 16.97
N LEU A 296 9.13 8.06 16.12
CA LEU A 296 9.16 8.38 14.69
C LEU A 296 7.95 9.24 14.34
N GLU A 297 8.16 10.29 13.55
CA GLU A 297 7.10 11.07 12.90
C GLU A 297 7.30 11.04 11.39
N VAL A 298 6.23 10.78 10.63
CA VAL A 298 6.24 10.78 9.17
C VAL A 298 4.94 11.40 8.62
N TRP A 299 5.00 11.92 7.40
CA TRP A 299 3.81 12.12 6.58
C TRP A 299 3.44 10.77 5.96
N ASP A 300 2.30 10.19 6.37
CA ASP A 300 1.98 8.78 6.12
C ASP A 300 1.81 8.47 4.64
N SER A 301 1.01 9.25 3.93
CA SER A 301 0.67 8.99 2.52
C SER A 301 1.82 9.26 1.55
N PRO A 302 2.56 10.38 1.63
CA PRO A 302 3.76 10.56 0.81
C PRO A 302 4.82 9.50 1.02
N ASN A 303 4.96 9.01 2.26
CA ASN A 303 5.93 7.99 2.64
C ASN A 303 5.64 6.60 2.02
N SER A 304 4.45 6.39 1.46
CA SER A 304 4.07 5.16 0.76
C SER A 304 3.91 5.31 -0.75
N ALA A 305 3.75 6.54 -1.25
CA ALA A 305 3.45 6.79 -2.66
C ALA A 305 4.55 6.32 -3.62
N GLY A 306 5.82 6.52 -3.25
CA GLY A 306 6.96 6.05 -4.04
C GLY A 306 6.98 4.53 -4.20
N VAL A 307 6.65 3.82 -3.12
CA VAL A 307 6.56 2.35 -3.13
C VAL A 307 5.48 1.86 -4.10
N ILE A 308 4.35 2.56 -4.17
CA ILE A 308 3.28 2.24 -5.14
C ILE A 308 3.71 2.56 -6.58
N ILE A 309 4.46 3.63 -6.80
CA ILE A 309 5.02 3.95 -8.13
C ILE A 309 5.90 2.80 -8.63
N ASP A 310 6.73 2.21 -7.75
CA ASP A 310 7.54 1.05 -8.08
C ASP A 310 6.69 -0.21 -8.28
N ALA A 311 5.72 -0.47 -7.40
CA ALA A 311 4.85 -1.64 -7.46
C ALA A 311 4.00 -1.69 -8.74
N VAL A 312 3.42 -0.56 -9.18
CA VAL A 312 2.61 -0.54 -10.43
C VAL A 312 3.47 -0.78 -11.67
N ARG A 313 4.73 -0.31 -11.66
CA ARG A 313 5.68 -0.59 -12.75
C ARG A 313 6.10 -2.06 -12.75
N CYS A 314 6.31 -2.66 -11.58
CA CYS A 314 6.55 -4.11 -11.47
C CYS A 314 5.35 -4.93 -11.95
N ALA A 315 4.12 -4.53 -11.61
CA ALA A 315 2.91 -5.18 -12.09
C ALA A 315 2.79 -5.12 -13.62
N LYS A 316 3.15 -3.98 -14.22
CA LYS A 316 3.18 -3.84 -15.68
C LYS A 316 4.26 -4.71 -16.33
N ILE A 317 5.46 -4.79 -15.74
CA ILE A 317 6.53 -5.69 -16.21
C ILE A 317 6.04 -7.15 -16.16
N ALA A 318 5.35 -7.54 -15.09
CA ALA A 318 4.77 -8.88 -14.98
C ALA A 318 3.75 -9.16 -16.11
N LEU A 319 2.85 -8.20 -16.40
CA LEU A 319 1.92 -8.30 -17.55
C LEU A 319 2.66 -8.48 -18.88
N ASP A 320 3.69 -7.67 -19.13
CA ASP A 320 4.45 -7.74 -20.38
C ASP A 320 5.22 -9.05 -20.56
N ARG A 321 5.54 -9.71 -19.44
CA ARG A 321 6.19 -11.03 -19.43
C ARG A 321 5.17 -12.18 -19.35
N GLU A 322 3.88 -11.89 -19.41
CA GLU A 322 2.80 -12.88 -19.30
C GLU A 322 2.88 -13.71 -18.00
N LEU A 323 3.41 -13.09 -16.91
CA LEU A 323 3.45 -13.71 -15.59
C LEU A 323 2.07 -13.64 -14.95
N ALA A 324 1.68 -14.69 -14.23
CA ALA A 324 0.35 -14.82 -13.66
C ALA A 324 0.36 -15.25 -12.18
N GLY A 325 -0.62 -14.79 -11.44
CA GLY A 325 -0.73 -15.04 -10.01
C GLY A 325 0.16 -14.11 -9.17
N PRO A 326 0.46 -14.47 -7.92
CA PRO A 326 1.23 -13.63 -7.01
C PRO A 326 2.70 -13.51 -7.43
N ILE A 327 3.18 -12.28 -7.56
CA ILE A 327 4.59 -11.98 -7.87
C ILE A 327 5.37 -11.85 -6.55
N LEU A 328 6.26 -12.79 -6.25
CA LEU A 328 6.78 -13.02 -4.91
C LEU A 328 7.81 -11.97 -4.45
N GLY A 329 8.83 -11.67 -5.25
CA GLY A 329 9.90 -10.73 -4.90
C GLY A 329 9.36 -9.31 -4.65
N PRO A 330 8.70 -8.68 -5.63
CA PRO A 330 8.04 -7.39 -5.47
C PRO A 330 7.04 -7.37 -4.32
N SER A 331 6.19 -8.40 -4.16
CA SER A 331 5.24 -8.46 -3.04
C SER A 331 5.96 -8.47 -1.69
N SER A 332 7.02 -9.25 -1.53
CA SER A 332 7.76 -9.32 -0.27
C SER A 332 8.46 -8.01 0.09
N TYR A 333 8.96 -7.28 -0.89
CA TYR A 333 9.66 -6.01 -0.64
C TYR A 333 8.67 -4.88 -0.35
N PHE A 334 7.62 -4.75 -1.16
CA PHE A 334 6.70 -3.62 -1.10
C PHE A 334 5.54 -3.78 -0.10
N PHE A 335 5.24 -5.01 0.38
CA PHE A 335 4.04 -5.25 1.19
C PHE A 335 4.36 -5.99 2.49
N LYS A 336 3.51 -5.78 3.52
CA LYS A 336 3.67 -6.34 4.87
C LYS A 336 3.24 -7.79 4.96
N THR A 337 2.24 -8.19 4.16
CA THR A 337 1.68 -9.54 4.12
C THR A 337 1.77 -10.09 2.70
N PRO A 338 2.97 -10.36 2.20
CA PRO A 338 3.15 -10.96 0.88
C PRO A 338 2.78 -12.45 0.91
N PRO A 339 2.57 -13.08 -0.26
CA PRO A 339 2.40 -14.53 -0.38
C PRO A 339 3.54 -15.33 0.24
N LYS A 340 4.76 -14.79 0.17
CA LYS A 340 5.96 -15.34 0.79
C LYS A 340 6.80 -14.22 1.39
N GLN A 341 7.11 -14.34 2.69
CA GLN A 341 7.91 -13.35 3.42
C GLN A 341 9.40 -13.69 3.28
N PHE A 342 10.20 -12.69 2.86
CA PHE A 342 11.66 -12.74 2.87
C PHE A 342 12.23 -11.70 3.85
N LYS A 343 13.51 -11.85 4.24
CA LYS A 343 14.26 -10.77 4.89
C LYS A 343 14.34 -9.57 3.93
N ASP A 344 14.35 -8.35 4.46
CA ASP A 344 14.23 -7.14 3.62
C ASP A 344 15.38 -7.00 2.59
N GLU A 345 16.61 -7.38 2.95
CA GLU A 345 17.76 -7.42 2.03
C GLU A 345 17.56 -8.42 0.87
N VAL A 346 17.04 -9.61 1.22
CA VAL A 346 16.74 -10.65 0.21
C VAL A 346 15.59 -10.21 -0.69
N ALA A 347 14.55 -9.62 -0.11
CA ALA A 347 13.41 -9.10 -0.85
C ALA A 347 13.83 -7.98 -1.82
N HIS A 348 14.69 -7.06 -1.37
CA HIS A 348 15.26 -6.01 -2.23
C HIS A 348 16.01 -6.61 -3.44
N GLN A 349 16.92 -7.56 -3.18
CA GLN A 349 17.67 -8.21 -4.27
C GLN A 349 16.74 -8.94 -5.24
N LYS A 350 15.67 -9.60 -4.74
CA LYS A 350 14.68 -10.25 -5.61
C LYS A 350 13.94 -9.26 -6.52
N VAL A 351 13.65 -8.04 -6.05
CA VAL A 351 13.08 -7.00 -6.90
C VAL A 351 14.07 -6.57 -7.99
N GLU A 352 15.34 -6.38 -7.66
CA GLU A 352 16.37 -6.04 -8.65
C GLU A 352 16.54 -7.15 -9.70
N ASP A 353 16.52 -8.42 -9.27
CA ASP A 353 16.60 -9.56 -10.18
C ASP A 353 15.34 -9.67 -11.05
N PHE A 354 14.16 -9.37 -10.49
CA PHE A 354 12.92 -9.28 -11.25
C PHE A 354 12.97 -8.15 -12.29
N ILE A 355 13.37 -6.95 -11.90
CA ILE A 355 13.48 -5.78 -12.80
C ILE A 355 14.43 -6.08 -13.97
N SER A 356 15.57 -6.68 -13.67
CA SER A 356 16.61 -7.00 -14.67
C SER A 356 16.29 -8.24 -15.53
N GLY A 357 15.22 -8.96 -15.24
CA GLY A 357 14.83 -10.19 -15.96
C GLY A 357 15.68 -11.42 -15.61
N LYS A 358 16.40 -11.39 -14.48
CA LYS A 358 17.15 -12.56 -13.99
C LYS A 358 16.23 -13.57 -13.27
N SER A 359 15.10 -13.13 -12.78
CA SER A 359 14.10 -13.95 -12.10
C SER A 359 12.71 -13.44 -12.43
N ASP A 360 11.76 -14.33 -12.51
CA ASP A 360 10.31 -14.03 -12.65
C ASP A 360 9.53 -14.18 -11.32
N GLU A 361 10.26 -14.45 -10.22
CA GLU A 361 9.68 -14.57 -8.88
C GLU A 361 9.47 -13.21 -8.18
#